data_b912043aef5771bd808023da5a8dfa7e
#
_entry.id   b912043aef5771bd808023da5a8dfa7e
#
_cell.length_a   1.000
_cell.length_b   1.000
_cell.length_c   1.000
_cell.angle_alpha   90.00
_cell.angle_beta   90.00
_cell.angle_gamma   90.00
#
_symmetry.space_group_name_H-M   'P 1'
#
loop_
_entity.id
_entity.type
_entity.pdbx_description
1 polymer ?
#
loop_
_entity_poly.entity_id
_entity_poly.type
_entity_poly.pdbx_seq_one_letter_code
_entity_poly.pdbx_strand_id
1 'polypeptide(L)'
;VSERLFNMGLCIPAGPWALLYGGFPPKALRHKFLMAQESDADELASVELPEGFEIIPLPGHCFEMVGFRTPDDVVFIADCLSSRATLEKYRIGFIYDVQAYLDTLEKVKSLSGAFFVPSHAEACEDVSELAQYNIDTANEIAGRIKVFCAKPVNFEALLKRLFDEYALELSFEQYALVGSTVKSYLAWLMDKGQLKAKCESNLLLWEAAE
;
A
#
# COMPACT_ATOMS: atom_id res chain seq x y z
N VAL A 1 -9.01 9.46 -5.81
CA VAL A 1 -8.99 8.64 -4.58
C VAL A 1 -9.33 9.47 -3.36
N SER A 2 -8.71 10.65 -3.17
CA SER A 2 -9.01 11.51 -2.01
C SER A 2 -10.44 12.03 -1.98
N GLU A 3 -11.05 12.27 -3.13
CA GLU A 3 -12.41 12.81 -3.24
C GLU A 3 -13.51 11.82 -2.89
N ARG A 4 -13.38 10.55 -3.26
CA ARG A 4 -14.37 9.54 -2.87
C ARG A 4 -14.45 9.37 -1.35
N LEU A 5 -13.34 9.46 -0.65
CA LEU A 5 -13.35 9.47 0.83
C LEU A 5 -14.06 10.71 1.39
N PHE A 6 -13.93 11.88 0.73
CA PHE A 6 -14.67 13.09 1.08
C PHE A 6 -16.18 12.97 0.72
N ASN A 7 -16.50 12.46 -0.46
CA ASN A 7 -17.88 12.30 -0.92
C ASN A 7 -18.67 11.21 -0.17
N MET A 8 -18.01 10.29 0.51
CA MET A 8 -18.64 9.34 1.43
C MET A 8 -19.07 9.97 2.77
N GLY A 9 -19.05 11.29 2.90
CA GLY A 9 -19.46 12.01 4.12
C GLY A 9 -18.46 11.91 5.26
N LEU A 10 -17.30 11.36 5.02
CA LEU A 10 -16.17 11.41 5.95
C LEU A 10 -15.51 12.78 5.82
N CYS A 11 -16.02 13.77 6.52
CA CYS A 11 -15.34 15.05 6.70
C CYS A 11 -13.99 14.85 7.41
N ILE A 12 -12.98 14.43 6.68
CA ILE A 12 -11.61 14.32 7.19
C ILE A 12 -10.84 15.56 6.71
N PRO A 13 -10.70 16.62 7.52
CA PRO A 13 -10.17 17.91 7.11
C PRO A 13 -8.71 17.87 6.63
N ALA A 14 -8.05 16.73 6.70
CA ALA A 14 -6.64 16.55 6.44
C ALA A 14 -6.35 15.43 5.41
N GLY A 15 -7.37 15.01 4.65
CA GLY A 15 -7.22 14.05 3.56
C GLY A 15 -6.74 12.65 4.01
N PRO A 16 -6.09 11.90 3.12
CA PRO A 16 -5.65 10.53 3.36
C PRO A 16 -4.77 10.35 4.61
N TRP A 17 -3.99 11.36 4.98
CA TRP A 17 -3.09 11.33 6.14
C TRP A 17 -3.83 11.22 7.48
N ALA A 18 -5.04 11.78 7.58
CA ALA A 18 -5.85 11.61 8.78
C ALA A 18 -6.28 10.14 8.95
N LEU A 19 -6.63 9.48 7.85
CA LEU A 19 -6.98 8.06 7.85
C LEU A 19 -5.77 7.21 8.26
N LEU A 20 -4.60 7.45 7.68
CA LEU A 20 -3.38 6.72 7.98
C LEU A 20 -2.87 6.97 9.41
N TYR A 21 -3.03 8.18 9.90
CA TYR A 21 -2.67 8.55 11.28
C TYR A 21 -3.66 7.96 12.30
N GLY A 22 -4.90 7.77 11.91
CA GLY A 22 -5.95 7.22 12.78
C GLY A 22 -6.56 8.24 13.73
N GLY A 23 -6.56 9.53 13.35
CA GLY A 23 -7.11 10.63 14.12
C GLY A 23 -6.85 11.98 13.45
N PHE A 24 -7.19 13.09 14.11
CA PHE A 24 -6.87 14.41 13.58
C PHE A 24 -5.36 14.65 13.61
N PRO A 25 -4.69 14.81 12.45
CA PRO A 25 -3.24 14.85 12.39
C PRO A 25 -2.69 16.19 12.86
N PRO A 26 -1.50 16.23 13.47
CA PRO A 26 -0.83 17.44 13.87
C PRO A 26 -0.43 18.33 12.70
N LYS A 27 -0.08 19.58 12.93
CA LYS A 27 0.31 20.55 11.89
C LYS A 27 1.43 20.04 10.99
N ALA A 28 2.37 19.26 11.51
CA ALA A 28 3.48 18.68 10.77
C ALA A 28 3.01 17.76 9.64
N LEU A 29 1.88 17.06 9.79
CA LEU A 29 1.28 16.19 8.77
C LEU A 29 0.22 16.89 7.90
N ARG A 30 -0.01 18.20 8.09
CA ARG A 30 -1.03 18.99 7.38
C ARG A 30 -0.45 20.02 6.40
N HIS A 31 0.76 19.84 5.91
CA HIS A 31 1.32 20.74 4.92
C HIS A 31 0.84 20.41 3.49
N LYS A 32 0.93 21.37 2.57
CA LYS A 32 0.37 21.28 1.21
C LYS A 32 0.73 20.03 0.43
N PHE A 33 1.95 19.53 0.62
CA PHE A 33 2.44 18.33 -0.08
C PHE A 33 1.72 17.04 0.38
N LEU A 34 1.26 17.00 1.64
CA LEU A 34 0.59 15.84 2.23
C LEU A 34 -0.94 15.96 2.22
N MET A 35 -1.48 17.09 1.81
CA MET A 35 -2.93 17.33 1.71
C MET A 35 -3.35 17.21 0.25
N ALA A 36 -4.32 16.32 -0.02
CA ALA A 36 -4.98 16.28 -1.31
C ALA A 36 -5.77 17.58 -1.53
N GLN A 37 -5.70 18.12 -2.73
CA GLN A 37 -6.56 19.23 -3.16
C GLN A 37 -7.89 18.65 -3.63
N GLU A 38 -8.97 19.40 -3.38
CA GLU A 38 -10.27 19.07 -3.97
C GLU A 38 -10.13 19.16 -5.49
N SER A 39 -10.61 18.15 -6.19
CA SER A 39 -10.74 18.15 -7.63
C SER A 39 -12.09 17.52 -8.00
N ASP A 40 -12.80 18.11 -8.94
CA ASP A 40 -14.04 17.53 -9.46
C ASP A 40 -13.69 16.29 -10.28
N ALA A 41 -14.34 15.16 -9.96
CA ALA A 41 -14.18 13.92 -10.69
C ALA A 41 -15.53 13.21 -10.79
N ASP A 42 -15.88 12.79 -11.99
CA ASP A 42 -17.03 11.94 -12.21
C ASP A 42 -16.74 10.51 -11.74
N GLU A 43 -17.78 9.78 -11.36
CA GLU A 43 -17.64 8.36 -11.07
C GLU A 43 -17.23 7.60 -12.35
N LEU A 44 -16.16 6.81 -12.25
CA LEU A 44 -15.64 6.05 -13.39
C LEU A 44 -16.71 5.18 -14.06
N ALA A 45 -17.64 4.63 -13.28
CA ALA A 45 -18.77 3.85 -13.79
C ALA A 45 -19.81 4.67 -14.57
N SER A 46 -19.81 6.00 -14.43
CA SER A 46 -20.73 6.92 -15.12
C SER A 46 -20.11 7.56 -16.38
N VAL A 47 -18.82 7.34 -16.63
CA VAL A 47 -18.09 7.94 -17.74
C VAL A 47 -17.91 6.92 -18.86
N GLU A 48 -18.28 7.30 -20.08
CA GLU A 48 -17.97 6.53 -21.28
C GLU A 48 -16.50 6.75 -21.65
N LEU A 49 -15.71 5.67 -21.62
CA LEU A 49 -14.32 5.74 -22.03
C LEU A 49 -14.20 5.93 -23.54
N PRO A 50 -13.13 6.58 -24.03
CA PRO A 50 -12.83 6.61 -25.46
C PRO A 50 -12.74 5.19 -26.03
N GLU A 51 -13.07 5.04 -27.31
CA GLU A 51 -13.04 3.75 -28.01
C GLU A 51 -11.66 3.08 -27.89
N GLY A 52 -11.67 1.80 -27.52
CA GLY A 52 -10.46 0.97 -27.38
C GLY A 52 -9.71 1.12 -26.05
N PHE A 53 -10.19 1.96 -25.10
CA PHE A 53 -9.64 1.99 -23.76
C PHE A 53 -10.29 0.92 -22.87
N GLU A 54 -9.49 0.28 -22.03
CA GLU A 54 -9.95 -0.73 -21.06
C GLU A 54 -9.54 -0.31 -19.64
N ILE A 55 -10.43 -0.57 -18.66
CA ILE A 55 -10.11 -0.39 -17.24
C ILE A 55 -9.55 -1.71 -16.70
N ILE A 56 -8.43 -1.61 -16.00
CA ILE A 56 -7.77 -2.75 -15.33
C ILE A 56 -7.87 -2.52 -13.81
N PRO A 57 -8.69 -3.25 -13.06
CA PRO A 57 -8.68 -3.16 -11.60
C PRO A 57 -7.35 -3.64 -11.02
N LEU A 58 -6.73 -2.80 -10.16
CA LEU A 58 -5.44 -3.02 -9.53
C LEU A 58 -5.50 -2.68 -8.02
N PRO A 59 -6.38 -3.32 -7.25
CA PRO A 59 -6.53 -3.03 -5.81
C PRO A 59 -5.27 -3.44 -5.03
N GLY A 60 -5.13 -2.88 -3.81
CA GLY A 60 -4.11 -3.31 -2.84
C GLY A 60 -3.22 -2.18 -2.35
N HIS A 61 -2.61 -1.38 -3.25
CA HIS A 61 -1.95 -0.15 -2.84
C HIS A 61 -2.96 0.82 -2.22
N CYS A 62 -4.09 1.03 -2.85
CA CYS A 62 -5.27 1.68 -2.28
C CYS A 62 -6.54 0.94 -2.71
N PHE A 63 -7.72 1.36 -2.24
CA PHE A 63 -8.99 0.62 -2.37
C PHE A 63 -9.32 0.19 -3.81
N GLU A 64 -9.88 1.08 -4.60
CA GLU A 64 -10.36 0.80 -5.95
C GLU A 64 -9.38 1.35 -7.00
N MET A 65 -8.07 1.16 -6.79
CA MET A 65 -7.08 1.60 -7.76
C MET A 65 -7.30 0.89 -9.10
N VAL A 66 -7.19 1.65 -10.17
CA VAL A 66 -7.32 1.15 -11.55
C VAL A 66 -6.11 1.57 -12.38
N GLY A 67 -5.79 0.73 -13.34
CA GLY A 67 -4.96 1.04 -14.48
C GLY A 67 -5.81 1.14 -15.74
N PHE A 68 -5.17 1.48 -16.84
CA PHE A 68 -5.81 1.60 -18.15
C PHE A 68 -4.95 0.96 -19.23
N ARG A 69 -5.61 0.31 -20.19
CA ARG A 69 -5.01 -0.09 -21.45
C ARG A 69 -5.49 0.87 -22.52
N THR A 70 -4.59 1.35 -23.36
CA THR A 70 -4.88 2.22 -24.51
C THR A 70 -5.07 1.39 -25.78
N PRO A 71 -5.66 1.97 -26.85
CA PRO A 71 -5.86 1.26 -28.12
C PRO A 71 -4.56 0.79 -28.81
N ASP A 72 -3.42 1.43 -28.51
CA ASP A 72 -2.09 1.07 -28.98
C ASP A 72 -1.35 0.11 -28.03
N ASP A 73 -2.10 -0.56 -27.14
CA ASP A 73 -1.66 -1.60 -26.21
C ASP A 73 -0.62 -1.13 -25.18
N VAL A 74 -0.64 0.17 -24.82
CA VAL A 74 0.10 0.68 -23.66
C VAL A 74 -0.71 0.49 -22.39
N VAL A 75 -0.12 -0.12 -21.37
CA VAL A 75 -0.76 -0.48 -20.11
C VAL A 75 -0.26 0.41 -18.98
N PHE A 76 -1.08 1.35 -18.53
CA PHE A 76 -0.82 2.17 -17.34
C PHE A 76 -1.22 1.38 -16.10
N ILE A 77 -0.25 1.07 -15.25
CA ILE A 77 -0.46 0.21 -14.07
C ILE A 77 -0.43 0.95 -12.74
N ALA A 78 -0.52 2.29 -12.78
CA ALA A 78 -0.60 3.15 -11.59
C ALA A 78 0.48 2.81 -10.53
N ASP A 79 0.10 2.85 -9.24
CA ASP A 79 1.01 2.64 -8.09
C ASP A 79 1.05 1.18 -7.64
N CYS A 80 0.72 0.22 -8.53
CA CYS A 80 0.67 -1.20 -8.13
C CYS A 80 2.03 -1.80 -7.81
N LEU A 81 3.13 -1.18 -8.24
CA LEU A 81 4.49 -1.60 -7.93
C LEU A 81 5.46 -0.43 -7.86
N SER A 82 6.60 -0.66 -7.24
CA SER A 82 7.69 0.30 -7.11
C SER A 82 8.96 -0.19 -7.79
N SER A 83 9.82 0.74 -8.22
CA SER A 83 11.14 0.40 -8.76
C SER A 83 12.02 -0.29 -7.70
N ARG A 84 13.03 -1.05 -8.16
CA ARG A 84 14.04 -1.65 -7.27
C ARG A 84 14.70 -0.60 -6.38
N ALA A 85 15.13 0.52 -6.97
CA ALA A 85 15.76 1.61 -6.24
C ALA A 85 14.86 2.21 -5.14
N THR A 86 13.55 2.33 -5.41
CA THR A 86 12.57 2.79 -4.41
C THR A 86 12.45 1.79 -3.26
N LEU A 87 12.32 0.48 -3.56
CA LEU A 87 12.23 -0.56 -2.55
C LEU A 87 13.53 -0.76 -1.76
N GLU A 88 14.69 -0.61 -2.38
CA GLU A 88 15.98 -0.63 -1.70
C GLU A 88 16.13 0.54 -0.73
N LYS A 89 15.64 1.72 -1.10
CA LYS A 89 15.74 2.94 -0.29
C LYS A 89 14.74 2.98 0.87
N TYR A 90 13.47 2.68 0.60
CA TYR A 90 12.38 2.86 1.57
C TYR A 90 11.93 1.55 2.22
N ARG A 91 12.26 0.44 1.65
CA ARG A 91 11.97 -0.94 2.03
C ARG A 91 10.48 -1.24 2.18
N ILE A 92 9.79 -0.54 3.05
CA ILE A 92 8.36 -0.73 3.33
C ILE A 92 7.59 0.40 2.63
N GLY A 93 7.07 0.11 1.44
CA GLY A 93 6.16 1.00 0.71
C GLY A 93 4.75 0.98 1.30
N PHE A 94 3.91 1.90 0.86
CA PHE A 94 2.53 1.94 1.27
C PHE A 94 1.74 0.79 0.63
N ILE A 95 1.09 -0.04 1.45
CA ILE A 95 0.18 -1.11 1.05
C ILE A 95 -1.03 -1.06 1.99
N TYR A 96 -2.22 -0.85 1.43
CA TYR A 96 -3.45 -0.81 2.22
C TYR A 96 -4.00 -2.22 2.48
N ASP A 97 -4.05 -3.07 1.45
CA ASP A 97 -4.49 -4.46 1.52
C ASP A 97 -3.41 -5.37 0.94
N VAL A 98 -2.75 -6.14 1.81
CA VAL A 98 -1.60 -6.97 1.43
C VAL A 98 -2.02 -8.12 0.51
N GLN A 99 -3.17 -8.75 0.74
CA GLN A 99 -3.64 -9.84 -0.13
C GLN A 99 -3.97 -9.31 -1.52
N ALA A 100 -4.78 -8.26 -1.60
CA ALA A 100 -5.15 -7.65 -2.87
C ALA A 100 -3.92 -7.11 -3.63
N TYR A 101 -2.92 -6.60 -2.92
CA TYR A 101 -1.65 -6.16 -3.51
C TYR A 101 -0.89 -7.31 -4.16
N LEU A 102 -0.73 -8.43 -3.46
CA LEU A 102 -0.06 -9.62 -3.99
C LEU A 102 -0.82 -10.21 -5.18
N ASP A 103 -2.15 -10.29 -5.11
CA ASP A 103 -2.99 -10.78 -6.20
C ASP A 103 -2.89 -9.85 -7.43
N THR A 104 -2.83 -8.53 -7.21
CA THR A 104 -2.62 -7.54 -8.27
C THR A 104 -1.26 -7.71 -8.93
N LEU A 105 -0.18 -7.94 -8.17
CA LEU A 105 1.16 -8.17 -8.73
C LEU A 105 1.21 -9.46 -9.54
N GLU A 106 0.59 -10.54 -9.09
CA GLU A 106 0.49 -11.79 -9.86
C GLU A 106 -0.32 -11.59 -11.15
N LYS A 107 -1.41 -10.82 -11.11
CA LYS A 107 -2.16 -10.41 -12.29
C LYS A 107 -1.29 -9.62 -13.26
N VAL A 108 -0.56 -8.61 -12.77
CA VAL A 108 0.30 -7.74 -13.59
C VAL A 108 1.40 -8.54 -14.29
N LYS A 109 2.00 -9.55 -13.66
CA LYS A 109 2.96 -10.47 -14.27
C LYS A 109 2.39 -11.21 -15.46
N SER A 110 1.10 -11.45 -15.49
CA SER A 110 0.42 -12.21 -16.55
C SER A 110 -0.25 -11.32 -17.62
N LEU A 111 -0.23 -10.01 -17.43
CA LEU A 111 -0.77 -9.08 -18.43
C LEU A 111 0.12 -9.06 -19.67
N SER A 112 -0.53 -9.10 -20.83
CA SER A 112 0.12 -8.75 -22.11
C SER A 112 0.00 -7.25 -22.36
N GLY A 113 0.93 -6.67 -23.06
CA GLY A 113 0.91 -5.26 -23.49
C GLY A 113 2.15 -4.95 -24.32
N ALA A 114 2.06 -3.99 -25.20
CA ALA A 114 3.22 -3.51 -25.94
C ALA A 114 4.21 -2.75 -25.03
N PHE A 115 3.64 -2.06 -24.01
CA PHE A 115 4.42 -1.28 -23.05
C PHE A 115 3.69 -1.12 -21.73
N PHE A 116 4.43 -1.16 -20.61
CA PHE A 116 3.89 -0.95 -19.26
C PHE A 116 4.42 0.36 -18.69
N VAL A 117 3.52 1.15 -18.10
CA VAL A 117 3.82 2.46 -17.51
C VAL A 117 3.40 2.48 -16.04
N PRO A 118 4.31 2.15 -15.11
CA PRO A 118 4.08 2.30 -13.68
C PRO A 118 4.32 3.75 -13.23
N SER A 119 3.67 4.19 -12.13
CA SER A 119 3.87 5.54 -11.58
C SER A 119 5.21 5.72 -10.87
N HIS A 120 5.77 4.63 -10.31
CA HIS A 120 6.97 4.67 -9.47
C HIS A 120 8.13 3.82 -10.00
N ALA A 121 8.14 3.55 -11.32
CA ALA A 121 9.25 2.90 -12.02
C ALA A 121 9.33 3.39 -13.46
N GLU A 122 10.41 3.04 -14.15
CA GLU A 122 10.54 3.32 -15.57
C GLU A 122 9.57 2.47 -16.39
N ALA A 123 9.09 3.04 -17.49
CA ALA A 123 8.26 2.32 -18.45
C ALA A 123 9.08 1.22 -19.15
N CYS A 124 8.47 0.06 -19.42
CA CYS A 124 9.15 -1.13 -19.93
C CYS A 124 8.23 -1.98 -20.80
N GLU A 125 8.83 -2.85 -21.62
CA GLU A 125 8.10 -3.84 -22.44
C GLU A 125 7.68 -5.07 -21.63
N ASP A 126 8.44 -5.41 -20.58
CA ASP A 126 8.15 -6.52 -19.67
C ASP A 126 8.29 -6.07 -18.21
N VAL A 127 7.22 -6.20 -17.46
CA VAL A 127 7.13 -5.81 -16.04
C VAL A 127 7.24 -7.01 -15.10
N SER A 128 7.32 -8.23 -15.63
CA SER A 128 7.19 -9.48 -14.84
C SER A 128 8.28 -9.63 -13.78
N GLU A 129 9.54 -9.34 -14.11
CA GLU A 129 10.65 -9.40 -13.14
C GLU A 129 10.51 -8.36 -12.03
N LEU A 130 10.04 -7.15 -12.38
CA LEU A 130 9.84 -6.09 -11.39
C LEU A 130 8.65 -6.41 -10.47
N ALA A 131 7.56 -6.94 -11.02
CA ALA A 131 6.43 -7.41 -10.23
C ALA A 131 6.84 -8.54 -9.28
N GLN A 132 7.64 -9.53 -9.76
CA GLN A 132 8.17 -10.57 -8.89
C GLN A 132 9.05 -10.02 -7.77
N TYR A 133 9.89 -9.04 -8.04
CA TYR A 133 10.71 -8.39 -7.02
C TYR A 133 9.88 -7.69 -5.95
N ASN A 134 8.76 -7.06 -6.33
CA ASN A 134 7.80 -6.47 -5.39
C ASN A 134 7.11 -7.55 -4.53
N ILE A 135 6.72 -8.70 -5.13
CA ILE A 135 6.15 -9.85 -4.41
C ILE A 135 7.15 -10.39 -3.38
N ASP A 136 8.40 -10.62 -3.80
CA ASP A 136 9.45 -11.16 -2.94
C ASP A 136 9.74 -10.22 -1.77
N THR A 137 9.78 -8.90 -2.02
CA THR A 137 9.94 -7.88 -0.99
C THR A 137 8.79 -7.89 0.01
N ALA A 138 7.54 -7.95 -0.46
CA ALA A 138 6.37 -8.01 0.40
C ALA A 138 6.36 -9.28 1.28
N ASN A 139 6.70 -10.43 0.70
CA ASN A 139 6.80 -11.69 1.43
C ASN A 139 7.96 -11.69 2.44
N GLU A 140 9.08 -11.08 2.11
CA GLU A 140 10.22 -10.94 3.02
C GLU A 140 9.82 -10.10 4.25
N ILE A 141 9.14 -8.95 4.06
CA ILE A 141 8.63 -8.12 5.16
C ILE A 141 7.67 -8.92 6.04
N ALA A 142 6.74 -9.68 5.44
CA ALA A 142 5.84 -10.55 6.17
C ALA A 142 6.58 -11.60 7.00
N GLY A 143 7.64 -12.18 6.44
CA GLY A 143 8.55 -13.11 7.12
C GLY A 143 9.22 -12.49 8.35
N ARG A 144 9.71 -11.25 8.23
CA ARG A 144 10.32 -10.50 9.33
C ARG A 144 9.32 -10.19 10.45
N ILE A 145 8.11 -9.76 10.09
CA ILE A 145 7.04 -9.52 11.05
C ILE A 145 6.76 -10.80 11.86
N LYS A 146 6.64 -11.96 11.21
CA LYS A 146 6.43 -13.25 11.90
C LYS A 146 7.58 -13.57 12.86
N VAL A 147 8.83 -13.38 12.43
CA VAL A 147 10.00 -13.60 13.30
C VAL A 147 9.96 -12.69 14.52
N PHE A 148 9.60 -11.41 14.35
CA PHE A 148 9.52 -10.47 15.46
C PHE A 148 8.34 -10.72 16.39
N CYS A 149 7.29 -11.38 15.89
CA CYS A 149 6.14 -11.83 16.65
C CYS A 149 6.32 -13.25 17.25
N ALA A 150 7.50 -13.88 17.17
CA ALA A 150 7.77 -15.18 17.81
C ALA A 150 7.57 -15.14 19.35
N LYS A 151 7.63 -13.95 19.93
CA LYS A 151 7.21 -13.66 21.30
C LYS A 151 6.23 -12.49 21.29
N PRO A 152 5.29 -12.41 22.25
CA PRO A 152 4.35 -11.31 22.32
C PRO A 152 5.02 -9.94 22.21
N VAL A 153 4.57 -9.11 21.30
CA VAL A 153 5.13 -7.78 21.03
C VAL A 153 4.00 -6.78 20.77
N ASN A 154 4.10 -5.57 21.31
CA ASN A 154 3.16 -4.49 20.96
C ASN A 154 3.58 -3.83 19.64
N PHE A 155 2.65 -3.06 19.06
CA PHE A 155 2.85 -2.42 17.77
C PHE A 155 4.08 -1.49 17.73
N GLU A 156 4.28 -0.66 18.73
CA GLU A 156 5.40 0.30 18.77
C GLU A 156 6.76 -0.40 18.80
N ALA A 157 6.88 -1.47 19.59
CA ALA A 157 8.10 -2.26 19.66
C ALA A 157 8.35 -3.05 18.37
N LEU A 158 7.29 -3.54 17.70
CA LEU A 158 7.40 -4.19 16.41
C LEU A 158 7.86 -3.19 15.33
N LEU A 159 7.22 -2.03 15.26
CA LEU A 159 7.57 -0.98 14.30
C LEU A 159 9.03 -0.55 14.46
N LYS A 160 9.48 -0.33 15.72
CA LYS A 160 10.88 -0.03 16.02
C LYS A 160 11.82 -1.12 15.48
N ARG A 161 11.53 -2.41 15.72
CA ARG A 161 12.38 -3.52 15.24
C ARG A 161 12.49 -3.55 13.73
N LEU A 162 11.40 -3.26 12.99
CA LEU A 162 11.40 -3.18 11.53
C LEU A 162 12.27 -2.02 11.03
N PHE A 163 12.17 -0.85 11.66
CA PHE A 163 13.01 0.30 11.32
C PHE A 163 14.49 0.01 11.58
N ASP A 164 14.83 -0.59 12.73
CA ASP A 164 16.20 -0.99 13.07
C ASP A 164 16.75 -2.04 12.08
N GLU A 165 15.94 -3.07 11.72
CA GLU A 165 16.34 -4.15 10.81
C GLU A 165 16.69 -3.64 9.41
N TYR A 166 15.91 -2.68 8.91
CA TYR A 166 16.09 -2.13 7.57
C TYR A 166 16.95 -0.85 7.55
N ALA A 167 17.52 -0.47 8.68
CA ALA A 167 18.29 0.78 8.85
C ALA A 167 17.53 2.02 8.36
N LEU A 168 16.21 2.06 8.61
CA LEU A 168 15.34 3.17 8.25
C LEU A 168 15.34 4.20 9.38
N GLU A 169 15.19 5.48 9.02
CA GLU A 169 15.01 6.56 9.96
C GLU A 169 13.53 6.87 10.15
N LEU A 170 13.06 6.86 11.40
CA LEU A 170 11.67 7.15 11.73
C LEU A 170 11.43 8.66 11.74
N SER A 171 10.63 9.14 10.80
CA SER A 171 10.01 10.46 10.84
C SER A 171 8.52 10.35 11.20
N PHE A 172 7.85 11.48 11.42
CA PHE A 172 6.43 11.47 11.73
C PHE A 172 5.59 10.99 10.55
N GLU A 173 5.99 11.34 9.32
CA GLU A 173 5.38 10.87 8.08
C GLU A 173 5.57 9.36 7.92
N GLN A 174 6.78 8.87 8.18
CA GLN A 174 7.09 7.44 8.12
C GLN A 174 6.32 6.66 9.19
N TYR A 175 6.15 7.22 10.39
CA TYR A 175 5.31 6.62 11.43
C TYR A 175 3.87 6.39 10.95
N ALA A 176 3.26 7.39 10.32
CA ALA A 176 1.90 7.27 9.80
C ALA A 176 1.84 6.30 8.61
N LEU A 177 2.71 6.46 7.61
CA LEU A 177 2.70 5.71 6.36
C LEU A 177 3.09 4.24 6.56
N VAL A 178 4.31 4.00 7.05
CA VAL A 178 4.82 2.65 7.29
C VAL A 178 4.04 1.97 8.40
N GLY A 179 3.66 2.72 9.44
CA GLY A 179 2.84 2.20 10.52
C GLY A 179 1.48 1.67 10.04
N SER A 180 0.83 2.35 9.10
CA SER A 180 -0.43 1.85 8.52
C SER A 180 -0.20 0.57 7.71
N THR A 181 0.87 0.50 6.91
CA THR A 181 1.25 -0.71 6.16
C THR A 181 1.57 -1.89 7.07
N VAL A 182 2.31 -1.67 8.16
CA VAL A 182 2.58 -2.73 9.15
C VAL A 182 1.30 -3.25 9.79
N LYS A 183 0.32 -2.38 10.07
CA LYS A 183 -1.01 -2.81 10.54
C LYS A 183 -1.74 -3.65 9.50
N SER A 184 -1.62 -3.32 8.20
CA SER A 184 -2.19 -4.12 7.10
C SER A 184 -1.56 -5.52 7.05
N TYR A 185 -0.23 -5.64 7.22
CA TYR A 185 0.45 -6.93 7.34
C TYR A 185 -0.03 -7.73 8.55
N LEU A 186 -0.16 -7.09 9.71
CA LEU A 186 -0.62 -7.75 10.93
C LEU A 186 -2.04 -8.32 10.77
N ALA A 187 -2.95 -7.54 10.18
CA ALA A 187 -4.30 -7.97 9.88
C ALA A 187 -4.30 -9.15 8.89
N TRP A 188 -3.59 -9.03 7.79
CA TRP A 188 -3.48 -10.08 6.78
C TRP A 188 -2.88 -11.38 7.33
N LEU A 189 -1.80 -11.30 8.12
CA LEU A 189 -1.17 -12.47 8.74
C LEU A 189 -2.09 -13.13 9.79
N MET A 190 -2.89 -12.32 10.51
CA MET A 190 -3.90 -12.83 11.43
C MET A 190 -5.03 -13.55 10.68
N ASP A 191 -5.55 -12.98 9.61
CA ASP A 191 -6.57 -13.61 8.77
C ASP A 191 -6.09 -14.92 8.12
N LYS A 192 -4.79 -15.03 7.85
CA LYS A 192 -4.13 -16.26 7.40
C LYS A 192 -3.88 -17.27 8.54
N GLY A 193 -4.23 -16.95 9.77
CA GLY A 193 -3.99 -17.81 10.94
C GLY A 193 -2.50 -17.98 11.29
N GLN A 194 -1.63 -17.05 10.85
CA GLN A 194 -0.19 -17.08 11.09
C GLN A 194 0.21 -16.24 12.31
N LEU A 195 -0.61 -15.27 12.67
CA LEU A 195 -0.49 -14.46 13.88
C LEU A 195 -1.81 -14.50 14.67
N LYS A 196 -1.73 -14.18 15.92
CA LYS A 196 -2.88 -13.90 16.79
C LYS A 196 -2.62 -12.63 17.61
N ALA A 197 -3.71 -11.95 17.98
CA ALA A 197 -3.67 -10.77 18.82
C ALA A 197 -4.28 -11.09 20.18
N LYS A 198 -3.71 -10.57 21.26
CA LYS A 198 -4.27 -10.64 22.61
C LYS A 198 -4.14 -9.31 23.36
N CYS A 199 -5.09 -9.04 24.24
CA CYS A 199 -5.00 -7.91 25.16
C CYS A 199 -4.48 -8.41 26.53
N GLU A 200 -3.37 -7.84 26.99
CA GLU A 200 -2.78 -8.15 28.27
C GLU A 200 -2.29 -6.87 28.93
N SER A 201 -2.70 -6.62 30.17
CA SER A 201 -2.34 -5.40 30.92
C SER A 201 -2.58 -4.08 30.16
N ASN A 202 -3.71 -3.98 29.46
CA ASN A 202 -4.10 -2.86 28.59
C ASN A 202 -3.16 -2.60 27.38
N LEU A 203 -2.41 -3.62 26.98
CA LEU A 203 -1.61 -3.61 25.76
C LEU A 203 -2.19 -4.60 24.76
N LEU A 204 -2.31 -4.18 23.50
CA LEU A 204 -2.54 -5.10 22.39
C LEU A 204 -1.20 -5.70 21.97
N LEU A 205 -1.10 -7.02 22.09
CA LEU A 205 0.10 -7.78 21.74
C LEU A 205 -0.19 -8.69 20.55
N TRP A 206 0.81 -8.80 19.68
CA TRP A 206 0.83 -9.69 18.53
C TRP A 206 1.83 -10.81 18.79
N GLU A 207 1.45 -12.05 18.47
CA GLU A 207 2.31 -13.21 18.61
C GLU A 207 2.03 -14.24 17.51
N ALA A 208 3.01 -15.12 17.25
CA ALA A 208 2.83 -16.22 16.30
C ALA A 208 1.66 -17.11 16.74
N ALA A 209 0.84 -17.53 15.78
CA ALA A 209 -0.13 -18.59 15.99
C ALA A 209 0.61 -19.95 16.10
N GLU A 210 0.11 -20.84 16.94
CA GLU A 210 0.65 -22.20 17.12
C GLU A 210 0.37 -23.07 15.89
#